data_75c4777a7696ba4fb4ebf8f8ccecdb2f
#
_entry.id   75c4777a7696ba4fb4ebf8f8ccecdb2f
#
_cell.length_a   1.000
_cell.length_b   1.000
_cell.length_c   1.000
_cell.angle_alpha   90.00
_cell.angle_beta   90.00
_cell.angle_gamma   90.00
#
_symmetry.space_group_name_H-M   'P 1'
#
loop_
_entity.id
_entity.type
_entity.pdbx_description
1 polymer ?
#
loop_
_entity_poly.entity_id
_entity_poly.type
_entity_poly.pdbx_seq_one_letter_code
_entity_poly.pdbx_strand_id
1 'polypeptide(L)'
;MAIGIALLLGFRFNINFDSPYQSATITEFWRRWHISLSSWLKDYLYISLGGNRKGKIRTYMNLMITMLLGGLWHGASISFILWGALHGIALAAHKFIMGHFSSFKALGCEMKPWRRVLGVLITFHVVCFGWILFRATSMKAVGEMLRQIFTNFHPEVFMQFVSGYKGVFALMVIGYVLHFMPKRSEDALRGVVTRTPLLIQAAILAIAIFIVVQFKSAGVQPFIYFQF
;
A
#
# COMPACT_ATOMS: atom_id res chain seq x y z
N MET A 1 -5.79 -3.93 15.10
CA MET A 1 -6.93 -3.78 16.03
C MET A 1 -8.20 -4.46 15.50
N ALA A 2 -8.76 -4.11 14.34
CA ALA A 2 -10.00 -4.72 13.83
C ALA A 2 -9.98 -6.26 13.80
N ILE A 3 -8.91 -6.89 13.27
CA ILE A 3 -8.75 -8.35 13.27
C ILE A 3 -8.73 -8.93 14.69
N GLY A 4 -8.07 -8.25 15.63
CA GLY A 4 -8.00 -8.70 17.03
C GLY A 4 -9.37 -8.63 17.72
N ILE A 5 -10.13 -7.56 17.52
CA ILE A 5 -11.49 -7.43 18.05
C ILE A 5 -12.41 -8.48 17.45
N ALA A 6 -12.32 -8.71 16.14
CA ALA A 6 -13.10 -9.74 15.47
C ALA A 6 -12.80 -11.15 16.02
N LEU A 7 -11.53 -11.45 16.28
CA LEU A 7 -11.13 -12.72 16.91
C LEU A 7 -11.72 -12.90 18.32
N LEU A 8 -11.79 -11.82 19.11
CA LEU A 8 -12.47 -11.85 20.44
C LEU A 8 -13.96 -12.13 20.32
N LEU A 9 -14.59 -11.71 19.23
CA LEU A 9 -16.00 -11.96 18.91
C LEU A 9 -16.21 -13.32 18.19
N GLY A 10 -15.17 -14.14 18.03
CA GLY A 10 -15.25 -15.45 17.38
C GLY A 10 -15.13 -15.41 15.85
N PHE A 11 -14.91 -14.23 15.22
CA PHE A 11 -14.77 -14.10 13.78
C PHE A 11 -13.29 -14.15 13.35
N ARG A 12 -12.99 -14.94 12.32
CA ARG A 12 -11.66 -15.02 11.72
C ARG A 12 -11.67 -14.29 10.40
N PHE A 13 -10.96 -13.15 10.31
CA PHE A 13 -10.74 -12.43 9.08
C PHE A 13 -9.38 -12.73 8.48
N ASN A 14 -9.32 -12.74 7.15
CA ASN A 14 -8.07 -12.84 6.42
C ASN A 14 -7.25 -11.57 6.58
N ILE A 15 -5.93 -11.72 6.56
CA ILE A 15 -5.00 -10.58 6.51
C ILE A 15 -5.18 -9.88 5.16
N ASN A 16 -5.43 -8.56 5.20
CA ASN A 16 -5.59 -7.74 4.00
C ASN A 16 -4.31 -6.99 3.61
N PHE A 17 -3.39 -6.79 4.55
CA PHE A 17 -2.14 -6.06 4.34
C PHE A 17 -0.98 -6.86 4.92
N ASP A 18 -0.03 -7.29 4.07
CA ASP A 18 1.15 -8.06 4.46
C ASP A 18 2.43 -7.31 4.05
N SER A 19 2.77 -6.27 4.82
CA SER A 19 3.95 -5.41 4.60
C SER A 19 4.12 -4.98 3.13
N PRO A 20 3.12 -4.30 2.51
CA PRO A 20 3.07 -4.05 1.07
C PRO A 20 4.22 -3.18 0.54
N TYR A 21 4.78 -2.27 1.34
CA TYR A 21 5.90 -1.43 0.91
C TYR A 21 7.25 -2.15 0.87
N GLN A 22 7.32 -3.41 1.31
CA GLN A 22 8.48 -4.29 1.08
C GLN A 22 8.49 -4.92 -0.32
N SER A 23 7.47 -4.64 -1.14
CA SER A 23 7.32 -5.25 -2.47
C SER A 23 8.34 -4.71 -3.45
N ALA A 24 9.11 -5.60 -4.06
CA ALA A 24 10.08 -5.25 -5.09
C ALA A 24 9.45 -5.09 -6.49
N THR A 25 8.18 -5.43 -6.66
CA THR A 25 7.45 -5.27 -7.91
C THR A 25 6.01 -4.85 -7.66
N ILE A 26 5.39 -4.18 -8.64
CA ILE A 26 3.98 -3.81 -8.55
C ILE A 26 3.05 -5.03 -8.46
N THR A 27 3.43 -6.15 -9.05
CA THR A 27 2.68 -7.41 -8.93
C THR A 27 2.76 -7.98 -7.51
N GLU A 28 3.93 -7.91 -6.86
CA GLU A 28 4.09 -8.29 -5.47
C GLU A 28 3.29 -7.35 -4.56
N PHE A 29 3.29 -6.03 -4.85
CA PHE A 29 2.51 -5.04 -4.11
C PHE A 29 1.03 -5.43 -4.06
N TRP A 30 0.40 -5.73 -5.18
CA TRP A 30 -1.01 -6.11 -5.25
C TRP A 30 -1.33 -7.49 -4.62
N ARG A 31 -0.33 -8.32 -4.36
CA ARG A 31 -0.47 -9.56 -3.57
C ARG A 31 -0.43 -9.31 -2.06
N ARG A 32 0.05 -8.13 -1.63
CA ARG A 32 0.25 -7.75 -0.24
C ARG A 32 -0.66 -6.60 0.21
N TRP A 33 -1.23 -5.87 -0.75
CA TRP A 33 -2.12 -4.74 -0.54
C TRP A 33 -3.56 -5.13 -0.83
N HIS A 34 -4.46 -4.86 0.14
CA HIS A 34 -5.90 -5.12 0.06
C HIS A 34 -6.22 -6.49 -0.54
N ILE A 35 -5.67 -7.55 0.07
CA ILE A 35 -5.61 -8.91 -0.48
C ILE A 35 -6.98 -9.45 -0.85
N SER A 36 -8.02 -9.19 -0.04
CA SER A 36 -9.39 -9.63 -0.34
C SER A 36 -9.93 -8.99 -1.62
N LEU A 37 -9.79 -7.67 -1.78
CA LEU A 37 -10.21 -6.96 -2.99
C LEU A 37 -9.40 -7.40 -4.21
N SER A 38 -8.09 -7.49 -4.06
CA SER A 38 -7.18 -7.92 -5.13
C SER A 38 -7.50 -9.33 -5.62
N SER A 39 -7.82 -10.25 -4.70
CA SER A 39 -8.26 -11.61 -5.03
C SER A 39 -9.61 -11.59 -5.72
N TRP A 40 -10.57 -10.81 -5.22
CA TRP A 40 -11.88 -10.67 -5.82
C TRP A 40 -11.81 -10.13 -7.26
N LEU A 41 -11.08 -9.04 -7.47
CA LEU A 41 -10.86 -8.47 -8.80
C LEU A 41 -10.18 -9.47 -9.75
N LYS A 42 -9.22 -10.25 -9.25
CA LYS A 42 -8.57 -11.29 -10.04
C LYS A 42 -9.55 -12.41 -10.41
N ASP A 43 -10.28 -12.95 -9.46
CA ASP A 43 -11.06 -14.16 -9.63
C ASP A 43 -12.36 -13.88 -10.39
N TYR A 44 -13.07 -12.81 -10.08
CA TYR A 44 -14.37 -12.48 -10.66
C TYR A 44 -14.29 -11.58 -11.88
N LEU A 45 -13.23 -10.80 -12.07
CA LEU A 45 -13.12 -9.89 -13.20
C LEU A 45 -12.02 -10.32 -14.17
N TYR A 46 -10.76 -10.39 -13.71
CA TYR A 46 -9.65 -10.69 -14.59
C TYR A 46 -9.76 -12.07 -15.26
N ILE A 47 -10.08 -13.10 -14.49
CA ILE A 47 -10.22 -14.47 -14.99
C ILE A 47 -11.44 -14.58 -15.93
N SER A 48 -12.57 -13.94 -15.59
CA SER A 48 -13.79 -13.92 -16.42
C SER A 48 -13.58 -13.24 -17.76
N LEU A 49 -12.71 -12.20 -17.85
CA LEU A 49 -12.30 -11.58 -19.12
C LEU A 49 -11.38 -12.49 -19.98
N GLY A 50 -10.98 -13.65 -19.45
CA GLY A 50 -10.10 -14.60 -20.08
C GLY A 50 -8.68 -14.65 -19.51
N GLY A 51 -8.35 -13.79 -18.55
CA GLY A 51 -7.06 -13.78 -17.86
C GLY A 51 -5.87 -13.72 -18.82
N ASN A 52 -4.95 -14.69 -18.69
CA ASN A 52 -3.77 -14.85 -19.57
C ASN A 52 -3.99 -15.77 -20.78
N ARG A 53 -5.20 -16.34 -20.95
CA ARG A 53 -5.43 -17.44 -21.87
C ARG A 53 -5.62 -17.02 -23.32
N LYS A 54 -5.98 -15.76 -23.59
CA LYS A 54 -6.35 -15.22 -24.90
C LYS A 54 -5.23 -14.37 -25.56
N GLY A 55 -3.95 -14.73 -25.32
CA GLY A 55 -2.80 -14.04 -25.90
C GLY A 55 -2.32 -12.81 -25.11
N LYS A 56 -1.15 -12.27 -25.53
CA LYS A 56 -0.45 -11.20 -24.78
C LYS A 56 -1.24 -9.88 -24.76
N ILE A 57 -1.74 -9.42 -25.92
CA ILE A 57 -2.47 -8.15 -26.05
C ILE A 57 -3.72 -8.19 -25.18
N ARG A 58 -4.51 -9.26 -25.28
CA ARG A 58 -5.72 -9.43 -24.47
C ARG A 58 -5.41 -9.46 -22.97
N THR A 59 -4.27 -10.03 -22.59
CA THR A 59 -3.81 -10.03 -21.20
C THR A 59 -3.57 -8.61 -20.68
N TYR A 60 -2.90 -7.74 -21.47
CA TYR A 60 -2.67 -6.35 -21.07
C TYR A 60 -3.97 -5.55 -20.98
N MET A 61 -4.88 -5.77 -21.93
CA MET A 61 -6.23 -5.18 -21.89
C MET A 61 -7.00 -5.62 -20.63
N ASN A 62 -6.98 -6.91 -20.31
CA ASN A 62 -7.66 -7.44 -19.13
C ASN A 62 -7.09 -6.83 -17.84
N LEU A 63 -5.77 -6.69 -17.73
CA LEU A 63 -5.12 -5.99 -16.58
C LEU A 63 -5.60 -4.54 -16.49
N MET A 64 -5.60 -3.82 -17.62
CA MET A 64 -6.04 -2.42 -17.67
C MET A 64 -7.50 -2.28 -17.25
N ILE A 65 -8.40 -3.07 -17.84
CA ILE A 65 -9.84 -3.05 -17.52
C ILE A 65 -10.05 -3.37 -16.04
N THR A 66 -9.36 -4.39 -15.51
CA THR A 66 -9.47 -4.77 -14.09
C THR A 66 -9.06 -3.62 -13.17
N MET A 67 -7.96 -2.94 -13.47
CA MET A 67 -7.49 -1.84 -12.62
C MET A 67 -8.31 -0.57 -12.78
N LEU A 68 -8.82 -0.26 -13.97
CA LEU A 68 -9.73 0.87 -14.19
C LEU A 68 -11.05 0.68 -13.43
N LEU A 69 -11.63 -0.52 -13.48
CA LEU A 69 -12.84 -0.86 -12.73
C LEU A 69 -12.57 -0.90 -11.21
N GLY A 70 -11.38 -1.36 -10.81
CA GLY A 70 -10.93 -1.28 -9.41
C GLY A 70 -10.81 0.18 -8.92
N GLY A 71 -10.33 1.09 -9.78
CA GLY A 71 -10.33 2.53 -9.50
C GLY A 71 -11.74 3.10 -9.39
N LEU A 72 -12.60 2.79 -10.35
CA LEU A 72 -14.00 3.25 -10.37
C LEU A 72 -14.80 2.73 -9.16
N TRP A 73 -14.44 1.56 -8.63
CA TRP A 73 -15.02 1.00 -7.41
C TRP A 73 -14.79 1.91 -6.19
N HIS A 74 -13.70 2.68 -6.16
CA HIS A 74 -13.41 3.65 -5.10
C HIS A 74 -14.23 4.95 -5.22
N GLY A 75 -14.83 5.21 -6.38
CA GLY A 75 -15.67 6.38 -6.61
C GLY A 75 -15.67 6.82 -8.08
N ALA A 76 -16.74 7.52 -8.47
CA ALA A 76 -16.94 8.02 -9.82
C ALA A 76 -16.14 9.33 -10.08
N SER A 77 -14.86 9.35 -9.72
CA SER A 77 -13.95 10.49 -9.93
C SER A 77 -12.88 10.16 -10.96
N ILE A 78 -12.50 11.15 -11.76
CA ILE A 78 -11.42 11.03 -12.73
C ILE A 78 -10.08 10.67 -12.06
N SER A 79 -9.86 11.13 -10.82
CA SER A 79 -8.68 10.81 -10.02
C SER A 79 -8.55 9.31 -9.75
N PHE A 80 -9.65 8.62 -9.43
CA PHE A 80 -9.65 7.17 -9.21
C PHE A 80 -9.48 6.38 -10.51
N ILE A 81 -10.04 6.88 -11.62
CA ILE A 81 -9.83 6.28 -12.95
C ILE A 81 -8.35 6.37 -13.33
N LEU A 82 -7.71 7.53 -13.11
CA LEU A 82 -6.29 7.74 -13.37
C LEU A 82 -5.40 6.92 -12.43
N TRP A 83 -5.80 6.78 -11.16
CA TRP A 83 -5.14 5.87 -10.22
C TRP A 83 -5.19 4.42 -10.71
N GLY A 84 -6.35 3.96 -11.14
CA GLY A 84 -6.52 2.62 -11.75
C GLY A 84 -5.69 2.47 -13.02
N ALA A 85 -5.67 3.48 -13.90
CA ALA A 85 -4.86 3.49 -15.12
C ALA A 85 -3.37 3.39 -14.80
N LEU A 86 -2.85 4.17 -13.83
CA LEU A 86 -1.45 4.12 -13.39
C LEU A 86 -1.06 2.70 -12.97
N HIS A 87 -1.87 2.08 -12.10
CA HIS A 87 -1.61 0.73 -11.62
C HIS A 87 -1.75 -0.32 -12.73
N GLY A 88 -2.73 -0.16 -13.62
CA GLY A 88 -2.90 -1.00 -14.80
C GLY A 88 -1.71 -0.95 -15.75
N ILE A 89 -1.21 0.23 -16.07
CA ILE A 89 0.00 0.46 -16.87
C ILE A 89 1.22 -0.17 -16.18
N ALA A 90 1.40 0.07 -14.89
CA ALA A 90 2.53 -0.48 -14.14
C ALA A 90 2.53 -2.02 -14.13
N LEU A 91 1.37 -2.66 -13.96
CA LEU A 91 1.21 -4.11 -14.03
C LEU A 91 1.49 -4.64 -15.45
N ALA A 92 0.98 -3.97 -16.47
CA ALA A 92 1.22 -4.34 -17.88
C ALA A 92 2.70 -4.20 -18.23
N ALA A 93 3.34 -3.09 -17.86
CA ALA A 93 4.77 -2.87 -18.06
C ALA A 93 5.63 -3.91 -17.33
N HIS A 94 5.34 -4.20 -16.06
CA HIS A 94 6.03 -5.25 -15.32
C HIS A 94 5.90 -6.60 -16.02
N LYS A 95 4.69 -6.97 -16.46
CA LYS A 95 4.46 -8.23 -17.18
C LYS A 95 5.17 -8.26 -18.54
N PHE A 96 5.23 -7.14 -19.25
CA PHE A 96 5.96 -7.01 -20.51
C PHE A 96 7.47 -7.24 -20.28
N ILE A 97 8.07 -6.55 -19.30
CA ILE A 97 9.49 -6.69 -18.96
C ILE A 97 9.82 -8.15 -18.59
N MET A 98 9.03 -8.76 -17.72
CA MET A 98 9.20 -10.15 -17.32
C MET A 98 9.01 -11.15 -18.47
N GLY A 99 8.22 -10.80 -19.47
CA GLY A 99 7.99 -11.63 -20.67
C GLY A 99 9.08 -11.55 -21.73
N HIS A 100 9.79 -10.42 -21.83
CA HIS A 100 10.76 -10.17 -22.90
C HIS A 100 12.21 -10.31 -22.45
N PHE A 101 12.53 -10.02 -21.19
CA PHE A 101 13.89 -10.08 -20.67
C PHE A 101 14.09 -11.31 -19.80
N SER A 102 14.76 -12.35 -20.33
CA SER A 102 15.04 -13.58 -19.57
C SER A 102 15.83 -13.35 -18.29
N SER A 103 16.72 -12.35 -18.29
CA SER A 103 17.47 -11.93 -17.09
C SER A 103 16.58 -11.44 -15.94
N PHE A 104 15.34 -10.99 -16.22
CA PHE A 104 14.37 -10.61 -15.22
C PHE A 104 13.46 -11.75 -14.79
N LYS A 105 13.38 -12.85 -15.57
CA LYS A 105 12.63 -14.08 -15.18
C LYS A 105 13.24 -14.75 -13.96
N ALA A 106 14.56 -14.65 -13.78
CA ALA A 106 15.26 -15.11 -12.58
C ALA A 106 14.88 -14.32 -11.30
N LEU A 107 14.09 -13.25 -11.42
CA LEU A 107 13.53 -12.47 -10.31
C LEU A 107 12.54 -13.26 -9.42
N GLY A 108 12.20 -14.47 -9.78
CA GLY A 108 11.30 -15.33 -8.99
C GLY A 108 11.96 -16.12 -7.85
N CYS A 109 13.27 -16.42 -7.91
CA CYS A 109 13.93 -17.27 -6.92
C CYS A 109 15.09 -16.63 -6.15
N GLU A 110 15.91 -15.76 -6.76
CA GLU A 110 17.01 -15.10 -6.03
C GLU A 110 17.37 -13.74 -6.67
N MET A 111 16.61 -12.70 -6.31
CA MET A 111 17.04 -11.35 -6.65
C MET A 111 18.32 -11.00 -5.93
N LYS A 112 19.37 -10.57 -6.66
CA LYS A 112 20.52 -9.92 -6.03
C LYS A 112 20.03 -8.81 -5.10
N PRO A 113 20.57 -8.68 -3.88
CA PRO A 113 20.06 -7.74 -2.86
C PRO A 113 19.85 -6.31 -3.39
N TRP A 114 20.81 -5.79 -4.17
CA TRP A 114 20.71 -4.44 -4.74
C TRP A 114 19.52 -4.28 -5.74
N ARG A 115 19.21 -5.34 -6.53
CA ARG A 115 18.06 -5.32 -7.45
C ARG A 115 16.74 -5.32 -6.67
N ARG A 116 16.68 -6.04 -5.55
CA ARG A 116 15.54 -6.03 -4.65
C ARG A 116 15.33 -4.63 -4.07
N VAL A 117 16.37 -3.99 -3.56
CA VAL A 117 16.32 -2.63 -3.03
C VAL A 117 15.83 -1.65 -4.09
N LEU A 118 16.42 -1.69 -5.29
CA LEU A 118 15.99 -0.85 -6.41
C LEU A 118 14.53 -1.10 -6.80
N GLY A 119 14.11 -2.36 -6.85
CA GLY A 119 12.72 -2.73 -7.12
C GLY A 119 11.75 -2.21 -6.06
N VAL A 120 12.10 -2.30 -4.78
CA VAL A 120 11.32 -1.73 -3.67
C VAL A 120 11.21 -0.21 -3.81
N LEU A 121 12.32 0.49 -4.09
CA LEU A 121 12.31 1.95 -4.28
C LEU A 121 11.41 2.36 -5.45
N ILE A 122 11.55 1.71 -6.61
CA ILE A 122 10.71 2.02 -7.79
C ILE A 122 9.24 1.75 -7.48
N THR A 123 8.92 0.58 -6.92
CA THR A 123 7.53 0.21 -6.58
C THR A 123 6.93 1.19 -5.58
N PHE A 124 7.70 1.55 -4.54
CA PHE A 124 7.29 2.52 -3.54
C PHE A 124 6.93 3.87 -4.16
N HIS A 125 7.80 4.41 -5.04
CA HIS A 125 7.52 5.71 -5.67
C HIS A 125 6.32 5.66 -6.64
N VAL A 126 6.15 4.58 -7.39
CA VAL A 126 4.95 4.38 -8.24
C VAL A 126 3.68 4.40 -7.39
N VAL A 127 3.70 3.71 -6.25
CA VAL A 127 2.57 3.66 -5.32
C VAL A 127 2.33 5.02 -4.66
N CYS A 128 3.38 5.71 -4.21
CA CYS A 128 3.27 7.07 -3.65
C CYS A 128 2.69 8.07 -4.66
N PHE A 129 3.10 7.98 -5.93
CA PHE A 129 2.49 8.77 -7.01
C PHE A 129 1.00 8.42 -7.17
N GLY A 130 0.64 7.14 -7.07
CA GLY A 130 -0.75 6.70 -7.02
C GLY A 130 -1.52 7.31 -5.85
N TRP A 131 -0.90 7.45 -4.67
CA TRP A 131 -1.56 8.08 -3.52
C TRP A 131 -1.85 9.58 -3.71
N ILE A 132 -1.07 10.30 -4.51
CA ILE A 132 -1.39 11.69 -4.88
C ILE A 132 -2.73 11.73 -5.62
N LEU A 133 -2.91 10.86 -6.63
CA LEU A 133 -4.16 10.74 -7.37
C LEU A 133 -5.32 10.31 -6.47
N PHE A 134 -5.09 9.37 -5.58
CA PHE A 134 -6.12 8.81 -4.70
C PHE A 134 -6.60 9.80 -3.63
N ARG A 135 -5.68 10.62 -3.08
CA ARG A 135 -5.96 11.49 -1.93
C ARG A 135 -6.40 12.90 -2.33
N ALA A 136 -6.03 13.36 -3.52
CA ALA A 136 -6.34 14.71 -3.95
C ALA A 136 -7.84 14.91 -4.16
N THR A 137 -8.35 16.04 -3.69
CA THR A 137 -9.77 16.41 -3.78
C THR A 137 -10.17 16.91 -5.17
N SER A 138 -9.20 17.23 -6.04
CA SER A 138 -9.43 17.70 -7.41
C SER A 138 -8.19 17.49 -8.29
N MET A 139 -8.37 17.44 -9.61
CA MET A 139 -7.27 17.38 -10.56
C MET A 139 -6.39 18.63 -10.53
N LYS A 140 -6.94 19.77 -10.16
CA LYS A 140 -6.18 21.00 -9.93
C LYS A 140 -5.19 20.81 -8.77
N ALA A 141 -5.63 20.23 -7.65
CA ALA A 141 -4.76 19.93 -6.51
C ALA A 141 -3.66 18.91 -6.88
N VAL A 142 -3.95 17.91 -7.72
CA VAL A 142 -2.92 16.99 -8.28
C VAL A 142 -1.86 17.77 -9.03
N GLY A 143 -2.28 18.65 -9.95
CA GLY A 143 -1.37 19.49 -10.76
C GLY A 143 -0.52 20.41 -9.89
N GLU A 144 -1.09 21.03 -8.87
CA GLU A 144 -0.38 21.90 -7.93
C GLU A 144 0.66 21.10 -7.10
N MET A 145 0.29 19.93 -6.57
CA MET A 145 1.23 19.05 -5.85
C MET A 145 2.40 18.63 -6.74
N LEU A 146 2.12 18.21 -7.99
CA LEU A 146 3.17 17.79 -8.91
C LEU A 146 4.07 18.98 -9.29
N ARG A 147 3.50 20.14 -9.57
CA ARG A 147 4.27 21.35 -9.82
C ARG A 147 5.17 21.69 -8.64
N GLN A 148 4.64 21.61 -7.40
CA GLN A 148 5.43 21.86 -6.20
C GLN A 148 6.60 20.89 -6.08
N ILE A 149 6.38 19.60 -6.33
CA ILE A 149 7.43 18.56 -6.24
C ILE A 149 8.53 18.78 -7.30
N PHE A 150 8.16 19.11 -8.56
CA PHE A 150 9.13 19.12 -9.67
C PHE A 150 9.71 20.49 -9.99
N THR A 151 9.03 21.58 -9.68
CA THR A 151 9.47 22.92 -10.10
C THR A 151 9.64 23.90 -8.95
N ASN A 152 9.09 23.62 -7.78
CA ASN A 152 9.11 24.54 -6.63
C ASN A 152 9.42 23.79 -5.33
N PHE A 153 10.39 22.89 -5.38
CA PHE A 153 10.80 22.10 -4.23
C PHE A 153 11.72 22.91 -3.32
N HIS A 154 11.33 23.09 -2.05
CA HIS A 154 12.03 23.86 -1.05
C HIS A 154 12.55 22.95 0.07
N PRO A 155 13.72 22.30 -0.10
CA PRO A 155 14.26 21.39 0.91
C PRO A 155 14.67 22.09 2.20
N GLU A 156 14.94 23.41 2.14
CA GLU A 156 15.33 24.24 3.29
C GLU A 156 14.24 24.32 4.38
N VAL A 157 12.95 24.16 4.02
CA VAL A 157 11.86 24.16 4.99
C VAL A 157 11.67 22.80 5.67
N PHE A 158 12.36 21.75 5.22
CA PHE A 158 12.16 20.38 5.70
C PHE A 158 12.40 20.27 7.21
N MET A 159 13.49 20.85 7.72
CA MET A 159 13.79 20.80 9.16
C MET A 159 12.76 21.55 10.00
N GLN A 160 12.23 22.67 9.50
CA GLN A 160 11.15 23.42 10.15
C GLN A 160 9.88 22.56 10.20
N PHE A 161 9.56 21.86 9.10
CA PHE A 161 8.40 20.97 9.02
C PHE A 161 8.55 19.78 10.00
N VAL A 162 9.72 19.13 10.02
CA VAL A 162 10.01 18.03 10.98
C VAL A 162 9.88 18.51 12.42
N SER A 163 10.42 19.70 12.75
CA SER A 163 10.35 20.29 14.08
C SER A 163 8.90 20.61 14.49
N GLY A 164 8.12 21.18 13.57
CA GLY A 164 6.70 21.51 13.81
C GLY A 164 5.83 20.27 14.02
N TYR A 165 6.15 19.17 13.35
CA TYR A 165 5.38 17.91 13.38
C TYR A 165 6.17 16.74 13.97
N LYS A 166 7.09 16.99 14.92
CA LYS A 166 8.00 16.00 15.49
C LYS A 166 7.35 14.70 15.96
N GLY A 167 6.18 14.79 16.57
CA GLY A 167 5.43 13.60 17.02
C GLY A 167 4.94 12.75 15.87
N VAL A 168 4.43 13.36 14.80
CA VAL A 168 3.99 12.64 13.58
C VAL A 168 5.18 11.97 12.91
N PHE A 169 6.32 12.67 12.80
CA PHE A 169 7.55 12.09 12.23
C PHE A 169 8.08 10.93 13.08
N ALA A 170 8.05 11.04 14.41
CA ALA A 170 8.44 9.95 15.29
C ALA A 170 7.57 8.70 15.07
N LEU A 171 6.24 8.86 15.01
CA LEU A 171 5.32 7.76 14.74
C LEU A 171 5.51 7.19 13.33
N MET A 172 5.79 8.03 12.33
CA MET A 172 6.08 7.60 10.98
C MET A 172 7.36 6.74 10.92
N VAL A 173 8.43 7.16 11.60
CA VAL A 173 9.68 6.38 11.69
C VAL A 173 9.42 5.03 12.39
N ILE A 174 8.71 5.03 13.52
CA ILE A 174 8.34 3.78 14.21
C ILE A 174 7.53 2.88 13.27
N GLY A 175 6.54 3.45 12.57
CA GLY A 175 5.72 2.71 11.60
C GLY A 175 6.56 2.07 10.49
N TYR A 176 7.53 2.80 9.93
CA TYR A 176 8.44 2.25 8.91
C TYR A 176 9.35 1.18 9.49
N VAL A 177 9.93 1.37 10.67
CA VAL A 177 10.77 0.35 11.34
C VAL A 177 9.99 -0.94 11.54
N LEU A 178 8.76 -0.86 12.05
CA LEU A 178 7.90 -2.02 12.22
C LEU A 178 7.51 -2.65 10.87
N HIS A 179 7.21 -1.83 9.86
CA HIS A 179 6.81 -2.29 8.54
C HIS A 179 7.92 -3.05 7.81
N PHE A 180 9.18 -2.60 7.95
CA PHE A 180 10.34 -3.25 7.33
C PHE A 180 11.00 -4.31 8.22
N MET A 181 10.43 -4.58 9.40
CA MET A 181 10.92 -5.63 10.30
C MET A 181 10.84 -7.02 9.61
N PRO A 182 11.89 -7.84 9.71
CA PRO A 182 11.84 -9.21 9.24
C PRO A 182 10.76 -10.04 9.96
N LYS A 183 10.06 -10.91 9.25
CA LYS A 183 8.99 -11.75 9.84
C LYS A 183 9.45 -12.52 11.08
N ARG A 184 10.70 -13.02 11.07
CA ARG A 184 11.28 -13.71 12.24
C ARG A 184 11.28 -12.83 13.51
N SER A 185 11.60 -11.54 13.35
CA SER A 185 11.60 -10.59 14.48
C SER A 185 10.17 -10.21 14.90
N GLU A 186 9.26 -10.08 13.94
CA GLU A 186 7.83 -9.89 14.22
C GLU A 186 7.24 -11.06 15.00
N ASP A 187 7.51 -12.29 14.58
CA ASP A 187 7.04 -13.51 15.24
C ASP A 187 7.65 -13.66 16.64
N ALA A 188 8.95 -13.32 16.80
CA ALA A 188 9.60 -13.32 18.10
C ALA A 188 8.96 -12.28 19.05
N LEU A 189 8.73 -11.05 18.57
CA LEU A 189 8.05 -9.99 19.34
C LEU A 189 6.63 -10.42 19.75
N ARG A 190 5.88 -10.98 18.80
CA ARG A 190 4.56 -11.52 19.07
C ARG A 190 4.61 -12.63 20.13
N GLY A 191 5.57 -13.54 20.01
CA GLY A 191 5.78 -14.61 20.99
C GLY A 191 6.11 -14.10 22.38
N VAL A 192 6.91 -13.06 22.49
CA VAL A 192 7.21 -12.39 23.77
C VAL A 192 5.93 -11.79 24.37
N VAL A 193 5.20 -10.97 23.61
CA VAL A 193 3.98 -10.32 24.10
C VAL A 193 2.92 -11.33 24.53
N THR A 194 2.71 -12.40 23.76
CA THR A 194 1.69 -13.42 24.09
C THR A 194 2.03 -14.27 25.31
N ARG A 195 3.31 -14.33 25.71
CA ARG A 195 3.76 -15.06 26.92
C ARG A 195 3.82 -14.18 28.16
N THR A 196 3.62 -12.88 28.06
CA THR A 196 3.59 -11.99 29.23
C THR A 196 2.27 -12.17 30.02
N PRO A 197 2.27 -11.90 31.33
CA PRO A 197 1.04 -11.90 32.14
C PRO A 197 -0.03 -10.96 31.59
N LEU A 198 -1.29 -11.29 31.78
CA LEU A 198 -2.44 -10.53 31.26
C LEU A 198 -2.39 -9.04 31.64
N LEU A 199 -1.94 -8.72 32.85
CA LEU A 199 -1.78 -7.33 33.31
C LEU A 199 -0.80 -6.54 32.45
N ILE A 200 0.32 -7.15 32.03
CA ILE A 200 1.30 -6.50 31.17
C ILE A 200 0.71 -6.32 29.75
N GLN A 201 0.00 -7.33 29.22
CA GLN A 201 -0.69 -7.19 27.93
C GLN A 201 -1.73 -6.06 27.97
N ALA A 202 -2.50 -5.97 29.03
CA ALA A 202 -3.48 -4.90 29.22
C ALA A 202 -2.80 -3.52 29.32
N ALA A 203 -1.68 -3.40 30.02
CA ALA A 203 -0.89 -2.16 30.10
C ALA A 203 -0.34 -1.75 28.71
N ILE A 204 0.22 -2.69 27.93
CA ILE A 204 0.69 -2.42 26.56
C ILE A 204 -0.47 -1.92 25.69
N LEU A 205 -1.63 -2.54 25.78
CA LEU A 205 -2.82 -2.13 25.02
C LEU A 205 -3.29 -0.73 25.45
N ALA A 206 -3.34 -0.45 26.75
CA ALA A 206 -3.73 0.85 27.29
C ALA A 206 -2.78 1.97 26.82
N ILE A 207 -1.47 1.72 26.86
CA ILE A 207 -0.45 2.67 26.36
C ILE A 207 -0.64 2.90 24.86
N ALA A 208 -0.85 1.84 24.07
CA ALA A 208 -1.10 1.97 22.62
C ALA A 208 -2.35 2.80 22.32
N ILE A 209 -3.45 2.56 23.05
CA ILE A 209 -4.69 3.35 22.93
C ILE A 209 -4.42 4.81 23.33
N PHE A 210 -3.74 5.05 24.43
CA PHE A 210 -3.41 6.39 24.89
C PHE A 210 -2.61 7.17 23.85
N ILE A 211 -1.56 6.55 23.28
CA ILE A 211 -0.76 7.17 22.21
C ILE A 211 -1.64 7.54 21.01
N VAL A 212 -2.48 6.60 20.53
CA VAL A 212 -3.38 6.86 19.39
C VAL A 212 -4.34 8.02 19.68
N VAL A 213 -4.88 8.10 20.89
CA VAL A 213 -5.79 9.19 21.30
C VAL A 213 -5.08 10.54 21.31
N GLN A 214 -3.81 10.62 21.77
CA GLN A 214 -3.03 11.87 21.78
C GLN A 214 -2.79 12.43 20.37
N PHE A 215 -2.69 11.56 19.36
CA PHE A 215 -2.46 11.96 17.96
C PHE A 215 -3.74 12.05 17.12
N LYS A 216 -4.90 11.85 17.76
CA LYS A 216 -6.19 12.05 17.09
C LYS A 216 -6.36 13.52 16.75
N SER A 217 -6.58 13.82 15.46
CA SER A 217 -6.96 15.19 15.05
C SER A 217 -8.30 15.58 15.69
N ALA A 218 -8.45 16.86 16.07
CA ALA A 218 -9.66 17.37 16.72
C ALA A 218 -10.93 17.32 15.84
N GLY A 219 -10.81 17.00 14.55
CA GLY A 219 -11.92 16.82 13.62
C GLY A 219 -12.25 15.35 13.40
N VAL A 220 -13.55 15.02 13.33
CA VAL A 220 -13.99 13.72 12.81
C VAL A 220 -13.56 13.66 11.35
N GLN A 221 -12.52 12.89 11.06
CA GLN A 221 -12.15 12.60 9.66
C GLN A 221 -13.23 11.65 9.12
N PRO A 222 -14.05 12.06 8.12
CA PRO A 222 -15.00 11.15 7.52
C PRO A 222 -14.23 9.95 6.94
N PHE A 223 -14.83 8.78 7.10
CA PHE A 223 -14.27 7.59 6.49
C PHE A 223 -14.11 7.86 4.99
N ILE A 224 -13.00 7.46 4.39
CA ILE A 224 -12.59 7.86 3.04
C ILE A 224 -13.70 7.64 1.98
N TYR A 225 -14.56 6.64 2.22
CA TYR A 225 -15.69 6.31 1.34
C TYR A 225 -16.94 7.21 1.54
N PHE A 226 -16.95 8.14 2.49
CA PHE A 226 -18.03 9.10 2.71
C PHE A 226 -17.68 10.52 2.22
N GLN A 227 -16.61 10.67 1.45
CA GLN A 227 -16.18 11.96 0.86
C GLN A 227 -16.70 12.15 -0.58
N PHE A 228 -17.71 11.38 -1.02
CA PHE A 228 -18.30 11.43 -2.36
C PHE A 228 -19.77 11.81 -2.27
#